data_4e61017f3f372216e6397c89a56dea73
#
_entry.id   4e61017f3f372216e6397c89a56dea73
#
_cell.length_a   1.000
_cell.length_b   1.000
_cell.length_c   1.000
_cell.angle_alpha   90.00
_cell.angle_beta   90.00
_cell.angle_gamma   90.00
#
_symmetry.space_group_name_H-M   'P 1'
#
loop_
_entity.id
_entity.type
_entity.pdbx_description
1 polymer ?
#
loop_
_entity_poly.entity_id
_entity_poly.type
_entity_poly.pdbx_seq_one_letter_code
_entity_poly.pdbx_strand_id
1 'polypeptide(L)'
;MPKVSVIVPVYGVEKYIERCARSLFEQTLDDIEYLFIDDCTPDRSIEILQQVLEEYPQRKPQVTIHRMEQNSGQAAVRKWGIAHAKGEYLTHCDSDDWVDTDMYRLLYEKALEENLDYVVCDYNETDGENHKEVKQYFSPKK
;
A
#
# COMPACT_ATOMS: atom_id res chain seq x y z
N MET A 1 -11.61 -2.16 13.84
CA MET A 1 -10.35 -1.49 13.43
C MET A 1 -9.49 -2.44 12.63
N PRO A 2 -9.12 -2.09 11.38
CA PRO A 2 -8.23 -2.95 10.61
C PRO A 2 -6.86 -3.11 11.29
N LYS A 3 -6.19 -4.20 10.99
CA LYS A 3 -4.84 -4.43 11.52
C LYS A 3 -3.82 -3.51 10.87
N VAL A 4 -3.94 -3.33 9.56
CA VAL A 4 -3.00 -2.51 8.77
C VAL A 4 -3.79 -1.63 7.81
N SER A 5 -3.40 -0.38 7.70
CA SER A 5 -3.85 0.52 6.63
C SER A 5 -2.71 0.75 5.66
N VAL A 6 -2.96 0.52 4.38
CA VAL A 6 -1.99 0.73 3.31
C VAL A 6 -2.38 1.98 2.53
N ILE A 7 -1.49 2.96 2.53
CA ILE A 7 -1.71 4.24 1.84
C ILE A 7 -0.97 4.20 0.51
N VAL A 8 -1.71 4.36 -0.59
CA VAL A 8 -1.18 4.20 -1.95
C VAL A 8 -1.48 5.45 -2.77
N PRO A 9 -0.50 6.35 -2.94
CA PRO A 9 -0.66 7.49 -3.83
C PRO A 9 -0.75 7.04 -5.29
N VAL A 10 -1.65 7.64 -6.06
CA VAL A 10 -1.84 7.29 -7.47
C VAL A 10 -1.73 8.54 -8.34
N TYR A 11 -0.69 8.57 -9.18
CA TYR A 11 -0.48 9.62 -10.17
C TYR A 11 0.47 9.11 -11.27
N GLY A 12 -0.04 9.04 -12.49
CA GLY A 12 0.81 8.71 -13.65
C GLY A 12 1.36 7.29 -13.65
N VAL A 13 0.61 6.31 -13.13
CA VAL A 13 1.10 4.93 -12.93
C VAL A 13 0.31 3.88 -13.71
N GLU A 14 -0.32 4.26 -14.81
CA GLU A 14 -1.14 3.31 -15.57
C GLU A 14 -0.40 2.05 -16.03
N LYS A 15 0.93 2.13 -16.16
CA LYS A 15 1.77 0.99 -16.55
C LYS A 15 2.08 0.05 -15.38
N TYR A 16 1.89 0.50 -14.14
CA TYR A 16 2.35 -0.19 -12.94
C TYR A 16 1.25 -0.52 -11.96
N ILE A 17 0.13 0.20 -12.00
CA ILE A 17 -0.92 0.11 -10.97
C ILE A 17 -1.54 -1.29 -10.91
N GLU A 18 -1.66 -2.00 -12.01
CA GLU A 18 -2.24 -3.34 -12.01
C GLU A 18 -1.39 -4.28 -11.15
N ARG A 19 -0.09 -4.31 -11.36
CA ARG A 19 0.83 -5.18 -10.60
C ARG A 19 0.82 -4.82 -9.11
N CYS A 20 0.87 -3.52 -8.81
CA CYS A 20 0.78 -3.04 -7.44
C CYS A 20 -0.51 -3.52 -6.77
N ALA A 21 -1.66 -3.24 -7.40
CA ALA A 21 -2.96 -3.57 -6.84
C ALA A 21 -3.14 -5.08 -6.63
N ARG A 22 -2.75 -5.90 -7.59
CA ARG A 22 -2.82 -7.36 -7.45
C ARG A 22 -2.00 -7.84 -6.26
N SER A 23 -0.77 -7.33 -6.10
CA SER A 23 0.08 -7.73 -4.98
C SER A 23 -0.51 -7.34 -3.63
N LEU A 24 -1.23 -6.23 -3.57
CA LEU A 24 -1.90 -5.78 -2.35
C LEU A 24 -3.16 -6.61 -2.05
N PHE A 25 -3.98 -6.90 -3.07
CA PHE A 25 -5.23 -7.64 -2.88
C PHE A 25 -5.01 -9.13 -2.62
N GLU A 26 -3.84 -9.67 -3.01
CA GLU A 26 -3.48 -11.08 -2.82
C GLU A 26 -2.74 -11.33 -1.50
N GLN A 27 -2.67 -10.34 -0.61
CA GLN A 27 -2.04 -10.51 0.69
C GLN A 27 -2.75 -11.58 1.53
N THR A 28 -1.97 -12.36 2.26
CA THR A 28 -2.50 -13.39 3.16
C THR A 28 -3.06 -12.82 4.45
N LEU A 29 -2.79 -11.57 4.79
CA LEU A 29 -3.46 -10.87 5.88
C LEU A 29 -4.82 -10.40 5.37
N ASP A 30 -5.91 -10.83 6.02
CA ASP A 30 -7.27 -10.52 5.56
C ASP A 30 -7.75 -9.14 6.03
N ASP A 31 -7.33 -8.71 7.19
CA ASP A 31 -7.85 -7.50 7.85
C ASP A 31 -7.00 -6.28 7.51
N ILE A 32 -7.12 -5.82 6.27
CA ILE A 32 -6.37 -4.68 5.74
C ILE A 32 -7.34 -3.64 5.20
N GLU A 33 -7.02 -2.37 5.46
CA GLU A 33 -7.66 -1.23 4.81
C GLU A 33 -6.73 -0.71 3.72
N TYR A 34 -7.25 -0.45 2.53
CA TYR A 34 -6.49 0.13 1.42
C TYR A 34 -7.01 1.52 1.11
N LEU A 35 -6.14 2.51 1.15
CA LEU A 35 -6.47 3.90 0.81
C LEU A 35 -5.70 4.28 -0.46
N PHE A 36 -6.36 4.17 -1.61
CA PHE A 36 -5.82 4.63 -2.88
C PHE A 36 -6.23 6.09 -3.07
N ILE A 37 -5.25 6.97 -3.18
CA ILE A 37 -5.51 8.39 -3.24
C ILE A 37 -5.09 8.91 -4.62
N ASP A 38 -6.09 9.25 -5.41
CA ASP A 38 -5.93 9.79 -6.76
C ASP A 38 -5.55 11.27 -6.68
N ASP A 39 -4.33 11.60 -7.03
CA ASP A 39 -3.84 12.98 -7.04
C ASP A 39 -4.14 13.67 -8.38
N CYS A 40 -5.35 13.49 -8.87
CA CYS A 40 -5.83 14.02 -10.15
C CYS A 40 -5.00 13.51 -11.32
N THR A 41 -4.76 12.19 -11.34
CA THR A 41 -4.00 11.56 -12.42
C THR A 41 -4.70 11.78 -13.77
N PRO A 42 -3.95 12.20 -14.81
CA PRO A 42 -4.54 12.45 -16.13
C PRO A 42 -4.69 11.19 -16.96
N ASP A 43 -4.11 10.07 -16.53
CA ASP A 43 -4.09 8.81 -17.27
C ASP A 43 -5.18 7.84 -16.77
N ARG A 44 -5.08 6.57 -17.20
CA ARG A 44 -6.06 5.53 -16.90
C ARG A 44 -5.78 4.78 -15.59
N SER A 45 -4.93 5.29 -14.72
CA SER A 45 -4.53 4.59 -13.48
C SER A 45 -5.73 4.13 -12.65
N ILE A 46 -6.69 5.01 -12.40
CA ILE A 46 -7.86 4.66 -11.57
C ILE A 46 -8.80 3.69 -12.30
N GLU A 47 -8.99 3.86 -13.60
CA GLU A 47 -9.80 2.92 -14.39
C GLU A 47 -9.24 1.50 -14.30
N ILE A 48 -7.93 1.36 -14.44
CA ILE A 48 -7.25 0.07 -14.35
C ILE A 48 -7.38 -0.50 -12.93
N LEU A 49 -7.18 0.34 -11.92
CA LEU A 49 -7.35 -0.07 -10.52
C LEU A 49 -8.76 -0.63 -10.27
N GLN A 50 -9.79 0.06 -10.75
CA GLN A 50 -11.17 -0.38 -10.59
C GLN A 50 -11.44 -1.70 -11.29
N GLN A 51 -10.87 -1.90 -12.48
CA GLN A 51 -10.98 -3.17 -13.21
C GLN A 51 -10.32 -4.32 -12.45
N VAL A 52 -9.15 -4.09 -11.87
CA VAL A 52 -8.47 -5.09 -11.04
C VAL A 52 -9.30 -5.42 -9.81
N LEU A 53 -9.84 -4.42 -9.14
CA LEU A 53 -10.64 -4.62 -7.93
C LEU A 53 -11.87 -5.50 -8.17
N GLU A 54 -12.46 -5.47 -9.37
CA GLU A 54 -13.60 -6.33 -9.73
C GLU A 54 -13.24 -7.82 -9.65
N GLU A 55 -11.97 -8.18 -9.78
CA GLU A 55 -11.50 -9.56 -9.67
C GLU A 55 -11.28 -9.99 -8.21
N TYR A 56 -11.42 -9.08 -7.26
CA TYR A 56 -11.20 -9.35 -5.82
C TYR A 56 -12.40 -8.84 -5.00
N PRO A 57 -13.59 -9.43 -5.18
CA PRO A 57 -14.81 -8.92 -4.54
C PRO A 57 -14.72 -8.87 -3.01
N GLN A 58 -13.95 -9.77 -2.39
CA GLN A 58 -13.75 -9.80 -0.95
C GLN A 58 -12.97 -8.57 -0.44
N ARG A 59 -12.23 -7.89 -1.32
CA ARG A 59 -11.47 -6.69 -0.95
C ARG A 59 -12.26 -5.40 -1.13
N LYS A 60 -13.34 -5.41 -1.93
CA LYS A 60 -14.12 -4.19 -2.20
C LYS A 60 -14.52 -3.40 -0.97
N PRO A 61 -15.04 -4.02 0.11
CA PRO A 61 -15.40 -3.27 1.32
C PRO A 61 -14.21 -2.65 2.05
N GLN A 62 -12.99 -3.13 1.76
CA GLN A 62 -11.77 -2.68 2.41
C GLN A 62 -11.08 -1.56 1.66
N VAL A 63 -11.53 -1.23 0.45
CA VAL A 63 -10.86 -0.28 -0.44
C VAL A 63 -11.60 1.04 -0.47
N THR A 64 -10.86 2.12 -0.26
CA THR A 64 -11.32 3.49 -0.47
C THR A 64 -10.49 4.09 -1.60
N ILE A 65 -11.15 4.65 -2.59
CA ILE A 65 -10.51 5.41 -3.67
C ILE A 65 -10.95 6.86 -3.51
N HIS A 66 -10.02 7.73 -3.11
CA HIS A 66 -10.29 9.15 -2.89
C HIS A 66 -9.56 9.99 -3.91
N ARG A 67 -10.27 10.93 -4.54
CA ARG A 67 -9.67 11.88 -5.47
C ARG A 67 -9.46 13.20 -4.75
N MET A 68 -8.25 13.74 -4.81
CA MET A 68 -7.94 15.08 -4.31
C MET A 68 -8.65 16.12 -5.16
N GLU A 69 -8.93 17.29 -4.59
CA GLU A 69 -9.60 18.37 -5.33
C GLU A 69 -8.73 18.90 -6.47
N GLN A 70 -7.42 18.85 -6.29
CA GLN A 70 -6.43 19.28 -7.28
C GLN A 70 -5.15 18.47 -7.07
N ASN A 71 -4.27 18.48 -8.06
CA ASN A 71 -2.96 17.85 -7.91
C ASN A 71 -2.20 18.56 -6.79
N SER A 72 -1.93 17.85 -5.72
CA SER A 72 -1.40 18.38 -4.47
C SER A 72 0.00 17.87 -4.10
N GLY A 73 0.49 16.85 -4.81
CA GLY A 73 1.79 16.24 -4.54
C GLY A 73 1.73 15.12 -3.52
N GLN A 74 2.78 14.29 -3.48
CA GLN A 74 2.82 13.09 -2.63
C GLN A 74 2.72 13.41 -1.15
N ALA A 75 3.34 14.49 -0.67
CA ALA A 75 3.30 14.85 0.74
C ALA A 75 1.87 15.12 1.21
N ALA A 76 1.08 15.88 0.43
CA ALA A 76 -0.32 16.17 0.74
C ALA A 76 -1.18 14.90 0.68
N VAL A 77 -0.94 14.04 -0.30
CA VAL A 77 -1.64 12.77 -0.48
C VAL A 77 -1.41 11.84 0.71
N ARG A 78 -0.17 11.68 1.14
CA ARG A 78 0.17 10.85 2.29
C ARG A 78 -0.43 11.40 3.58
N LYS A 79 -0.42 12.71 3.74
CA LYS A 79 -1.02 13.38 4.90
C LYS A 79 -2.52 13.11 4.97
N TRP A 80 -3.21 13.17 3.85
CA TRP A 80 -4.64 12.82 3.78
C TRP A 80 -4.85 11.36 4.20
N GLY A 81 -4.04 10.46 3.68
CA GLY A 81 -4.11 9.03 4.00
C GLY A 81 -3.92 8.77 5.49
N ILE A 82 -2.90 9.37 6.09
CA ILE A 82 -2.63 9.24 7.52
C ILE A 82 -3.81 9.75 8.35
N ALA A 83 -4.40 10.87 7.96
CA ALA A 83 -5.53 11.46 8.68
C ALA A 83 -6.79 10.60 8.62
N HIS A 84 -6.97 9.79 7.58
CA HIS A 84 -8.17 8.99 7.35
C HIS A 84 -7.98 7.49 7.61
N ALA A 85 -6.76 7.04 7.82
CA ALA A 85 -6.46 5.64 8.09
C ALA A 85 -7.00 5.22 9.46
N LYS A 86 -7.57 4.02 9.52
CA LYS A 86 -8.21 3.46 10.72
C LYS A 86 -7.45 2.27 11.30
N GLY A 87 -6.40 1.82 10.63
CA GLY A 87 -5.65 0.63 11.03
C GLY A 87 -4.80 0.83 12.27
N GLU A 88 -4.51 -0.27 12.94
CA GLU A 88 -3.60 -0.29 14.08
C GLU A 88 -2.19 0.11 13.67
N TYR A 89 -1.75 -0.34 12.51
CA TYR A 89 -0.47 0.06 11.90
C TYR A 89 -0.73 0.69 10.55
N LEU A 90 0.14 1.63 10.17
CA LEU A 90 0.09 2.32 8.88
C LEU A 90 1.32 1.95 8.07
N THR A 91 1.14 1.80 6.77
CA THR A 91 2.24 1.64 5.84
C THR A 91 1.93 2.38 4.54
N HIS A 92 2.98 2.72 3.81
CA HIS A 92 2.86 3.33 2.50
C HIS A 92 3.34 2.34 1.45
N CYS A 93 2.68 2.33 0.31
CA CYS A 93 3.13 1.56 -0.85
C CYS A 93 3.02 2.46 -2.07
N ASP A 94 4.14 2.70 -2.72
CA ASP A 94 4.14 3.47 -3.96
C ASP A 94 3.48 2.64 -5.06
N SER A 95 2.66 3.27 -5.88
CA SER A 95 1.84 2.55 -6.85
C SER A 95 2.59 2.00 -8.06
N ASP A 96 3.89 2.29 -8.17
CA ASP A 96 4.80 1.67 -9.13
C ASP A 96 5.58 0.48 -8.54
N ASP A 97 5.38 0.18 -7.25
CA ASP A 97 5.98 -0.95 -6.56
C ASP A 97 5.00 -2.12 -6.42
N TRP A 98 5.49 -3.24 -5.93
CA TRP A 98 4.68 -4.39 -5.55
C TRP A 98 5.29 -5.09 -4.35
N VAL A 99 4.49 -5.91 -3.66
CA VAL A 99 4.87 -6.53 -2.40
C VAL A 99 4.67 -8.05 -2.43
N ASP A 100 5.44 -8.76 -1.61
CA ASP A 100 5.26 -10.21 -1.47
C ASP A 100 3.93 -10.53 -0.80
N THR A 101 3.36 -11.67 -1.15
CA THR A 101 2.04 -12.13 -0.70
C THR A 101 1.88 -12.16 0.82
N ASP A 102 2.94 -12.51 1.56
CA ASP A 102 2.90 -12.66 3.02
C ASP A 102 3.47 -11.44 3.75
N MET A 103 3.86 -10.39 3.05
CA MET A 103 4.61 -9.28 3.63
C MET A 103 3.90 -8.65 4.83
N TYR A 104 2.65 -8.22 4.67
CA TYR A 104 1.96 -7.51 5.74
C TYR A 104 1.58 -8.43 6.89
N ARG A 105 1.27 -9.70 6.61
CA ARG A 105 1.02 -10.68 7.67
C ARG A 105 2.26 -10.87 8.54
N LEU A 106 3.41 -11.08 7.91
CA LEU A 106 4.67 -11.30 8.63
C LEU A 106 5.10 -10.07 9.42
N LEU A 107 4.97 -8.88 8.83
CA LEU A 107 5.30 -7.63 9.52
C LEU A 107 4.39 -7.39 10.72
N TYR A 108 3.09 -7.63 10.57
CA TYR A 108 2.11 -7.46 11.66
C TYR A 108 2.38 -8.44 12.80
N GLU A 109 2.57 -9.72 12.48
CA GLU A 109 2.89 -10.75 13.47
C GLU A 109 4.18 -10.42 14.23
N LYS A 110 5.20 -9.97 13.52
CA LYS A 110 6.48 -9.55 14.12
C LYS A 110 6.30 -8.37 15.06
N ALA A 111 5.51 -7.38 14.65
CA ALA A 111 5.25 -6.20 15.47
C ALA A 111 4.51 -6.56 16.77
N LEU A 112 3.56 -7.48 16.71
CA LEU A 112 2.83 -7.94 17.90
C LEU A 112 3.71 -8.81 18.80
N GLU A 113 4.43 -9.77 18.22
CA GLU A 113 5.24 -10.74 18.96
C GLU A 113 6.33 -10.05 19.77
N GLU A 114 6.99 -9.05 19.18
CA GLU A 114 8.10 -8.34 19.81
C GLU A 114 7.69 -6.98 20.38
N ASN A 115 6.39 -6.66 20.38
CA ASN A 115 5.84 -5.41 20.90
C ASN A 115 6.53 -4.18 20.29
N LEU A 116 6.52 -4.10 18.95
CA LEU A 116 7.18 -3.04 18.20
C LEU A 116 6.20 -1.93 17.82
N ASP A 117 6.65 -0.67 17.88
CA ASP A 117 5.94 0.46 17.28
C ASP A 117 6.20 0.52 15.78
N TYR A 118 7.33 0.00 15.35
CA TYR A 118 7.82 0.18 13.99
C TYR A 118 8.61 -1.06 13.57
N VAL A 119 8.30 -1.57 12.38
CA VAL A 119 9.00 -2.70 11.80
C VAL A 119 9.14 -2.47 10.30
N VAL A 120 10.29 -2.82 9.76
CA VAL A 120 10.55 -2.75 8.31
C VAL A 120 11.10 -4.08 7.83
N CYS A 121 10.86 -4.40 6.58
CA CYS A 121 11.43 -5.57 5.93
C CYS A 121 12.48 -5.16 4.91
N ASP A 122 13.24 -6.13 4.45
CA ASP A 122 14.13 -5.93 3.33
C ASP A 122 13.31 -5.75 2.06
N TYR A 123 13.89 -5.10 1.07
CA TYR A 123 13.26 -4.95 -0.22
C TYR A 123 14.28 -5.11 -1.35
N ASN A 124 13.79 -5.39 -2.54
CA ASN A 124 14.63 -5.49 -3.73
C ASN A 124 14.40 -4.27 -4.61
N GLU A 125 15.48 -3.67 -5.10
CA GLU A 125 15.42 -2.69 -6.15
C GLU A 125 15.58 -3.41 -7.48
N THR A 126 14.75 -3.08 -8.47
CA THR A 126 14.81 -3.71 -9.78
C THR A 126 14.55 -2.71 -10.90
N ASP A 127 15.23 -2.90 -12.01
CA ASP A 127 14.97 -2.16 -13.26
C ASP A 127 14.16 -3.02 -14.25
N GLY A 128 13.67 -4.18 -13.80
CA GLY A 128 12.99 -5.16 -14.63
C GLY A 128 13.84 -6.38 -14.97
N GLU A 129 15.16 -6.27 -14.89
CA GLU A 129 16.11 -7.35 -15.20
C GLU A 129 17.03 -7.66 -14.02
N ASN A 130 17.49 -6.64 -13.32
CA ASN A 130 18.43 -6.77 -12.20
C ASN A 130 17.72 -6.49 -10.88
N HIS A 131 18.15 -7.19 -9.83
CA HIS A 131 17.62 -7.03 -8.49
C HIS A 131 18.73 -6.71 -7.50
N LYS A 132 18.45 -5.82 -6.56
CA LYS A 132 19.33 -5.48 -5.46
C LYS A 132 18.56 -5.56 -4.15
N GLU A 133 19.01 -6.39 -3.22
CA GLU A 133 18.43 -6.49 -1.90
C GLU A 133 18.89 -5.35 -1.01
N VAL A 134 17.96 -4.65 -0.37
CA VAL A 134 18.24 -3.57 0.57
C VAL A 134 17.72 -3.98 1.94
N LYS A 135 18.60 -4.01 2.95
CA LYS A 135 18.27 -4.44 4.30
C LYS A 135 17.88 -3.26 5.18
N GLN A 136 16.94 -3.51 6.09
CA GLN A 136 16.41 -2.49 6.99
C GLN A 136 16.41 -2.99 8.43
N TYR A 137 16.14 -2.11 9.37
CA TYR A 137 16.28 -2.37 10.81
C TYR A 137 14.94 -2.23 11.53
N PHE A 138 14.86 -2.84 12.73
CA PHE A 138 13.69 -2.79 13.59
C PHE A 138 13.85 -1.72 14.67
N SER A 139 12.71 -1.19 15.15
CA SER A 139 12.67 -0.26 16.26
C SER A 139 11.67 -0.77 17.30
N PRO A 140 12.10 -1.18 18.49
CA PRO A 140 11.17 -1.63 19.52
C PRO A 140 10.36 -0.48 20.10
N LYS A 141 9.18 -0.80 20.65
CA LYS A 141 8.37 0.16 21.39
C LYS A 141 9.12 0.70 22.59
N LYS A 142 9.00 1.98 22.79
CA LYS A 142 9.58 2.66 23.94
C LYS A 142 8.62 2.66 25.11
#